data_e82484ac09e5457fa5ea4da7eb30a756
#
_entry.id   e82484ac09e5457fa5ea4da7eb30a756
#
_cell.length_a   1.000
_cell.length_b   1.000
_cell.length_c   1.000
_cell.angle_alpha   90.00
_cell.angle_beta   90.00
_cell.angle_gamma   90.00
#
_symmetry.space_group_name_H-M   'P 1'
#
loop_
_entity.id
_entity.type
_entity.pdbx_description
1 polymer ?
#
loop_
_entity_poly.entity_id
_entity_poly.type
_entity_poly.pdbx_seq_one_letter_code
_entity_poly.pdbx_strand_id
1 'polypeptide(L)'
;MLGIEESRLGPYRFDPNSEQHLYLFGDSKSGKTTFLRSLAREIMARNTPNQARIISIDLRRASLGVVPPEYSLDYFTRVEDVAASMRELADFFKMRLPGDDVTAEQLATRSWWSGPEVWVLVDDYDLVVTSEGNPLMPLQPLLSQAGDVGLHLVLTRRMGGVSRALYERVLQTLIDLGTTGIMLSGNPDEGQVIGRIKPVRAVPGRAIVVSREEGVFRAQLAYSDPVR
;
A
#
# COMPACT_ATOMS: atom_id res chain seq x y z
N MET A 1 11.52 -8.01 -5.23
CA MET A 1 12.57 -7.33 -4.41
C MET A 1 12.32 -5.83 -4.46
N LEU A 2 12.11 -5.19 -3.31
CA LEU A 2 11.78 -3.75 -3.24
C LEU A 2 13.00 -2.85 -3.02
N GLY A 3 14.15 -3.41 -2.68
CA GLY A 3 15.36 -2.64 -2.42
C GLY A 3 16.48 -3.50 -1.82
N ILE A 4 17.49 -2.82 -1.29
CA ILE A 4 18.63 -3.42 -0.60
C ILE A 4 18.70 -2.82 0.81
N GLU A 5 18.74 -3.67 1.82
CA GLU A 5 18.95 -3.27 3.21
C GLU A 5 20.41 -2.84 3.43
N GLU A 6 20.60 -1.73 4.16
CA GLU A 6 21.94 -1.14 4.35
C GLU A 6 22.86 -1.99 5.22
N SER A 7 22.34 -2.53 6.33
CA SER A 7 23.18 -3.20 7.34
C SER A 7 23.66 -4.57 6.92
N ARG A 8 22.83 -5.32 6.20
CA ARG A 8 23.13 -6.70 5.76
C ARG A 8 23.56 -6.78 4.30
N LEU A 9 23.40 -5.67 3.54
CA LEU A 9 23.57 -5.61 2.07
C LEU A 9 22.74 -6.69 1.36
N GLY A 10 21.65 -7.10 1.99
CA GLY A 10 20.72 -8.11 1.51
C GLY A 10 19.48 -7.53 0.85
N PRO A 11 18.70 -8.35 0.13
CA PRO A 11 17.49 -7.88 -0.52
C PRO A 11 16.41 -7.52 0.51
N TYR A 12 15.87 -6.29 0.44
CA TYR A 12 14.61 -5.95 1.09
C TYR A 12 13.45 -6.51 0.26
N ARG A 13 12.67 -7.35 0.89
CA ARG A 13 11.52 -8.00 0.28
C ARG A 13 10.27 -7.70 1.10
N PHE A 14 9.16 -7.61 0.43
CA PHE A 14 7.85 -7.56 1.04
C PHE A 14 7.19 -8.93 0.86
N ASP A 15 6.69 -9.48 1.95
CA ASP A 15 5.91 -10.72 1.94
C ASP A 15 4.42 -10.40 2.17
N PRO A 16 3.57 -10.48 1.13
CA PRO A 16 2.16 -10.17 1.26
C PRO A 16 1.37 -11.15 2.12
N ASN A 17 1.95 -12.32 2.46
CA ASN A 17 1.28 -13.28 3.35
C ASN A 17 1.38 -12.86 4.82
N SER A 18 2.48 -12.24 5.21
CA SER A 18 2.67 -11.72 6.57
C SER A 18 2.26 -10.25 6.72
N GLU A 19 2.41 -9.46 5.65
CA GLU A 19 2.14 -8.03 5.63
C GLU A 19 1.18 -7.69 4.48
N GLN A 20 -0.11 -7.54 4.76
CA GLN A 20 -1.11 -7.25 3.73
C GLN A 20 -1.05 -5.82 3.22
N HIS A 21 -0.52 -4.90 4.01
CA HIS A 21 -0.55 -3.47 3.73
C HIS A 21 0.81 -2.83 3.86
N LEU A 22 0.98 -1.67 3.20
CA LEU A 22 2.14 -0.78 3.35
C LEU A 22 1.68 0.67 3.32
N TYR A 23 2.33 1.54 4.10
CA TYR A 23 2.20 2.98 3.90
C TYR A 23 3.59 3.64 3.82
N LEU A 24 3.70 4.63 2.95
CA LEU A 24 4.96 5.26 2.63
C LEU A 24 4.83 6.78 2.64
N PHE A 25 5.67 7.44 3.43
CA PHE A 25 5.74 8.90 3.53
C PHE A 25 7.03 9.44 2.92
N GLY A 26 6.94 10.57 2.24
CA GLY A 26 8.14 11.22 1.71
C GLY A 26 7.83 12.53 1.00
N ASP A 27 8.82 13.41 0.96
CA ASP A 27 8.74 14.69 0.25
C ASP A 27 8.56 14.51 -1.27
N SER A 28 8.32 15.61 -1.96
CA SER A 28 8.30 15.61 -3.43
C SER A 28 9.62 15.07 -3.98
N LYS A 29 9.55 14.26 -5.03
CA LYS A 29 10.71 13.65 -5.71
C LYS A 29 11.56 12.71 -4.85
N SER A 30 11.07 12.27 -3.68
CA SER A 30 11.78 11.34 -2.80
C SER A 30 11.76 9.87 -3.28
N GLY A 31 10.87 9.52 -4.23
CA GLY A 31 10.76 8.17 -4.79
C GLY A 31 9.43 7.45 -4.51
N LYS A 32 8.41 8.12 -3.96
CA LYS A 32 7.08 7.52 -3.67
C LYS A 32 6.47 6.79 -4.86
N THR A 33 6.23 7.50 -5.95
CA THR A 33 5.67 6.93 -7.19
C THR A 33 6.55 5.85 -7.79
N THR A 34 7.89 6.03 -7.72
CA THR A 34 8.85 5.00 -8.17
C THR A 34 8.69 3.71 -7.38
N PHE A 35 8.49 3.80 -6.06
CA PHE A 35 8.20 2.65 -5.22
C PHE A 35 6.93 1.91 -5.65
N LEU A 36 5.81 2.63 -5.86
CA LEU A 36 4.55 2.01 -6.32
C LEU A 36 4.71 1.32 -7.69
N ARG A 37 5.43 1.94 -8.63
CA ARG A 37 5.75 1.31 -9.92
C ARG A 37 6.58 0.04 -9.77
N SER A 38 7.58 0.07 -8.90
CA SER A 38 8.41 -1.11 -8.61
C SER A 38 7.59 -2.22 -7.98
N LEU A 39 6.72 -1.88 -7.03
CA LEU A 39 5.81 -2.82 -6.37
C LEU A 39 4.83 -3.43 -7.38
N ALA A 40 4.18 -2.62 -8.22
CA ALA A 40 3.28 -3.13 -9.25
C ALA A 40 3.97 -4.13 -10.18
N ARG A 41 5.19 -3.82 -10.63
CA ARG A 41 6.00 -4.75 -11.46
C ARG A 41 6.36 -6.03 -10.71
N GLU A 42 6.68 -5.93 -9.44
CA GLU A 42 6.99 -7.10 -8.60
C GLU A 42 5.77 -7.99 -8.38
N ILE A 43 4.57 -7.41 -8.20
CA ILE A 43 3.30 -8.15 -8.12
C ILE A 43 3.07 -8.93 -9.42
N MET A 44 3.16 -8.25 -10.57
CA MET A 44 2.97 -8.87 -11.88
C MET A 44 4.03 -9.91 -12.23
N ALA A 45 5.27 -9.72 -11.78
CA ALA A 45 6.33 -10.69 -12.01
C ALA A 45 6.17 -11.99 -11.23
N ARG A 46 5.43 -11.97 -10.12
CA ARG A 46 5.22 -13.12 -9.24
C ARG A 46 3.88 -13.79 -9.37
N ASN A 47 2.91 -13.13 -9.98
CA ASN A 47 1.54 -13.60 -10.05
C ASN A 47 1.03 -13.55 -11.48
N THR A 48 0.15 -14.48 -11.82
CA THR A 48 -0.67 -14.39 -13.02
C THR A 48 -1.86 -13.44 -12.80
N PRO A 49 -2.54 -12.96 -13.86
CA PRO A 49 -3.74 -12.13 -13.70
C PRO A 49 -4.89 -12.82 -12.96
N ASN A 50 -4.90 -14.15 -12.89
CA ASN A 50 -5.87 -14.91 -12.10
C ASN A 50 -5.51 -15.02 -10.61
N GLN A 51 -4.27 -14.65 -10.23
CA GLN A 51 -3.80 -14.67 -8.85
C GLN A 51 -3.76 -13.28 -8.22
N ALA A 52 -3.46 -12.24 -9.01
CA ALA A 52 -3.42 -10.87 -8.51
C ALA A 52 -3.92 -9.86 -9.54
N ARG A 53 -4.69 -8.89 -9.08
CA ARG A 53 -5.20 -7.76 -9.84
C ARG A 53 -4.88 -6.46 -9.13
N ILE A 54 -4.79 -5.38 -9.88
CA ILE A 54 -4.38 -4.07 -9.37
C ILE A 54 -5.42 -3.02 -9.69
N ILE A 55 -5.81 -2.25 -8.66
CA ILE A 55 -6.52 -0.99 -8.77
C ILE A 55 -5.50 0.11 -8.50
N SER A 56 -5.36 1.06 -9.41
CA SER A 56 -4.47 2.20 -9.26
C SER A 56 -5.26 3.48 -9.05
N ILE A 57 -4.98 4.22 -7.95
CA ILE A 57 -5.51 5.56 -7.70
C ILE A 57 -4.34 6.53 -7.85
N ASP A 58 -4.27 7.22 -8.98
CA ASP A 58 -3.14 8.05 -9.40
C ASP A 58 -3.65 9.33 -10.10
N LEU A 59 -4.00 10.33 -9.30
CA LEU A 59 -4.60 11.58 -9.79
C LEU A 59 -3.64 12.40 -10.66
N ARG A 60 -2.34 12.10 -10.60
CA ARG A 60 -1.30 12.76 -11.40
C ARG A 60 -0.94 12.01 -12.67
N ARG A 61 -1.46 10.81 -12.85
CA ARG A 61 -1.15 9.91 -13.97
C ARG A 61 0.35 9.59 -14.10
N ALA A 62 1.04 9.58 -12.98
CA ALA A 62 2.48 9.36 -12.94
C ALA A 62 2.88 7.89 -13.18
N SER A 63 1.93 6.97 -13.02
CA SER A 63 2.09 5.53 -13.24
C SER A 63 1.23 5.01 -14.40
N LEU A 64 0.73 5.89 -15.27
CA LEU A 64 -0.08 5.50 -16.42
C LEU A 64 0.69 4.52 -17.31
N GLY A 65 0.02 3.41 -17.69
CA GLY A 65 0.61 2.35 -18.53
C GLY A 65 1.58 1.40 -17.83
N VAL A 66 1.83 1.56 -16.53
CA VAL A 66 2.68 0.62 -15.76
C VAL A 66 1.99 -0.73 -15.57
N VAL A 67 0.69 -0.72 -15.31
CA VAL A 67 -0.13 -1.93 -15.15
C VAL A 67 -0.87 -2.18 -16.47
N PRO A 68 -0.59 -3.31 -17.17
CA PRO A 68 -1.27 -3.63 -18.41
C PRO A 68 -2.71 -4.09 -18.15
N PRO A 69 -3.61 -4.05 -19.16
CA PRO A 69 -5.05 -4.29 -19.01
C PRO A 69 -5.40 -5.62 -18.35
N GLU A 70 -4.64 -6.68 -18.60
CA GLU A 70 -4.86 -8.00 -18.03
C GLU A 70 -4.66 -8.08 -16.51
N TYR A 71 -3.89 -7.16 -15.91
CA TYR A 71 -3.71 -7.04 -14.46
C TYR A 71 -4.53 -5.91 -13.86
N SER A 72 -4.97 -4.92 -14.66
CA SER A 72 -5.71 -3.77 -14.16
C SER A 72 -7.18 -4.12 -13.98
N LEU A 73 -7.70 -3.90 -12.76
CA LEU A 73 -9.14 -3.83 -12.53
C LEU A 73 -9.66 -2.44 -12.82
N ASP A 74 -8.91 -1.42 -12.36
CA ASP A 74 -9.29 -0.04 -12.56
C ASP A 74 -8.08 0.91 -12.46
N TYR A 75 -8.20 2.11 -13.06
CA TYR A 75 -7.20 3.18 -12.98
C TYR A 75 -7.90 4.52 -12.81
N PHE A 76 -7.89 5.05 -11.59
CA PHE A 76 -8.58 6.28 -11.23
C PHE A 76 -7.68 7.50 -11.30
N THR A 77 -8.14 8.52 -12.00
CA THR A 77 -7.48 9.83 -12.14
C THR A 77 -8.30 10.98 -11.55
N ARG A 78 -9.47 10.68 -10.96
CA ARG A 78 -10.37 11.63 -10.31
C ARG A 78 -10.93 11.02 -9.03
N VAL A 79 -11.04 11.82 -7.99
CA VAL A 79 -11.51 11.37 -6.66
C VAL A 79 -12.97 10.92 -6.70
N GLU A 80 -13.79 11.59 -7.50
CA GLU A 80 -15.22 11.34 -7.61
C GLU A 80 -15.55 9.92 -8.06
N ASP A 81 -14.68 9.36 -8.91
CA ASP A 81 -14.86 8.01 -9.45
C ASP A 81 -14.45 6.91 -8.45
N VAL A 82 -13.61 7.25 -7.46
CA VAL A 82 -13.06 6.27 -6.49
C VAL A 82 -14.11 5.79 -5.51
N ALA A 83 -14.94 6.68 -4.98
CA ALA A 83 -15.82 6.35 -3.85
C ALA A 83 -16.88 5.28 -4.18
N ALA A 84 -17.41 5.26 -5.40
CA ALA A 84 -18.35 4.23 -5.85
C ALA A 84 -17.65 2.87 -5.97
N SER A 85 -16.51 2.83 -6.65
CA SER A 85 -15.74 1.61 -6.84
C SER A 85 -15.25 1.02 -5.52
N MET A 86 -14.84 1.83 -4.55
CA MET A 86 -14.41 1.31 -3.24
C MET A 86 -15.56 0.74 -2.42
N ARG A 87 -16.80 1.19 -2.61
CA ARG A 87 -17.98 0.55 -2.02
C ARG A 87 -18.26 -0.81 -2.65
N GLU A 88 -18.26 -0.89 -3.97
CA GLU A 88 -18.43 -2.16 -4.69
C GLU A 88 -17.34 -3.17 -4.32
N LEU A 89 -16.09 -2.71 -4.24
CA LEU A 89 -14.96 -3.52 -3.82
C LEU A 89 -15.11 -4.01 -2.36
N ALA A 90 -15.58 -3.14 -1.46
CA ALA A 90 -15.83 -3.53 -0.07
C ALA A 90 -16.95 -4.59 0.01
N ASP A 91 -18.02 -4.45 -0.75
CA ASP A 91 -19.11 -5.43 -0.78
C ASP A 91 -18.64 -6.76 -1.38
N PHE A 92 -17.80 -6.73 -2.41
CA PHE A 92 -17.15 -7.91 -2.96
C PHE A 92 -16.29 -8.64 -1.90
N PHE A 93 -15.49 -7.93 -1.12
CA PHE A 93 -14.67 -8.56 -0.07
C PHE A 93 -15.49 -9.06 1.12
N LYS A 94 -16.61 -8.42 1.46
CA LYS A 94 -17.55 -8.95 2.48
C LYS A 94 -18.07 -10.34 2.11
N MET A 95 -18.27 -10.64 0.83
CA MET A 95 -18.66 -11.98 0.38
C MET A 95 -17.53 -13.02 0.52
N ARG A 96 -16.29 -12.58 0.69
CA ARG A 96 -15.13 -13.45 0.94
C ARG A 96 -14.85 -13.65 2.44
N LEU A 97 -15.53 -12.95 3.34
CA LEU A 97 -15.40 -13.22 4.75
C LEU A 97 -15.89 -14.65 5.06
N PRO A 98 -15.18 -15.40 5.94
CA PRO A 98 -15.58 -16.76 6.25
C PRO A 98 -16.94 -16.75 6.96
N GLY A 99 -17.87 -17.57 6.44
CA GLY A 99 -19.16 -17.84 7.06
C GLY A 99 -19.07 -18.94 8.12
N ASP A 100 -20.19 -19.19 8.78
CA ASP A 100 -20.29 -20.23 9.82
C ASP A 100 -20.07 -21.66 9.30
N ASP A 101 -20.17 -21.87 8.00
CA ASP A 101 -20.00 -23.14 7.29
C ASP A 101 -18.56 -23.44 6.87
N VAL A 102 -17.64 -22.48 7.05
CA VAL A 102 -16.23 -22.65 6.66
C VAL A 102 -15.51 -23.57 7.65
N THR A 103 -14.88 -24.61 7.12
CA THR A 103 -14.16 -25.62 7.91
C THR A 103 -12.78 -25.12 8.36
N ALA A 104 -12.21 -25.74 9.41
CA ALA A 104 -10.87 -25.44 9.89
C ALA A 104 -9.78 -25.68 8.81
N GLU A 105 -9.97 -26.70 7.95
CA GLU A 105 -9.07 -26.97 6.82
C GLU A 105 -9.13 -25.85 5.77
N GLN A 106 -10.32 -25.39 5.44
CA GLN A 106 -10.51 -24.25 4.53
C GLN A 106 -9.90 -22.98 5.09
N LEU A 107 -10.06 -22.71 6.38
CA LEU A 107 -9.40 -21.57 7.05
C LEU A 107 -7.87 -21.67 6.97
N ALA A 108 -7.32 -22.83 7.23
CA ALA A 108 -5.87 -23.04 7.17
C ALA A 108 -5.29 -22.85 5.75
N THR A 109 -6.06 -23.20 4.72
CA THR A 109 -5.64 -23.14 3.31
C THR A 109 -6.19 -21.94 2.54
N ARG A 110 -7.04 -21.11 3.17
CA ARG A 110 -7.79 -20.01 2.54
C ARG A 110 -8.59 -20.45 1.30
N SER A 111 -9.19 -21.63 1.34
CA SER A 111 -9.87 -22.25 0.18
C SER A 111 -11.39 -22.10 0.15
N TRP A 112 -12.00 -21.24 1.02
CA TRP A 112 -13.45 -20.97 0.99
C TRP A 112 -13.86 -19.93 -0.07
N TRP A 113 -12.91 -19.25 -0.70
CA TRP A 113 -13.15 -18.39 -1.84
C TRP A 113 -12.12 -18.64 -2.95
N SER A 114 -12.42 -18.15 -4.15
CA SER A 114 -11.54 -18.25 -5.31
C SER A 114 -11.44 -16.93 -6.07
N GLY A 115 -10.45 -16.81 -6.95
CA GLY A 115 -10.18 -15.64 -7.75
C GLY A 115 -8.94 -14.87 -7.27
N PRO A 116 -8.62 -13.74 -7.92
CA PRO A 116 -7.41 -12.98 -7.64
C PRO A 116 -7.47 -12.24 -6.31
N GLU A 117 -6.34 -12.09 -5.65
CA GLU A 117 -6.12 -11.04 -4.65
C GLU A 117 -6.15 -9.66 -5.32
N VAL A 118 -6.58 -8.64 -4.60
CA VAL A 118 -6.68 -7.28 -5.16
C VAL A 118 -5.77 -6.32 -4.41
N TRP A 119 -4.90 -5.68 -5.18
CA TRP A 119 -3.96 -4.66 -4.72
C TRP A 119 -4.50 -3.27 -5.03
N VAL A 120 -4.80 -2.48 -4.00
CA VAL A 120 -5.20 -1.08 -4.13
C VAL A 120 -3.95 -0.22 -3.90
N LEU A 121 -3.42 0.34 -4.98
CA LEU A 121 -2.23 1.20 -4.98
C LEU A 121 -2.65 2.66 -5.06
N VAL A 122 -2.34 3.44 -4.03
CA VAL A 122 -2.75 4.86 -3.92
C VAL A 122 -1.52 5.76 -3.94
N ASP A 123 -1.36 6.52 -5.00
CA ASP A 123 -0.30 7.54 -5.06
C ASP A 123 -0.81 8.90 -4.57
N ASP A 124 0.02 9.58 -3.78
CA ASP A 124 -0.30 10.88 -3.15
C ASP A 124 -1.68 10.87 -2.43
N TYR A 125 -1.85 9.98 -1.46
CA TYR A 125 -3.07 9.83 -0.64
C TYR A 125 -3.62 11.14 -0.08
N ASP A 126 -2.76 12.13 0.17
CA ASP A 126 -3.15 13.48 0.57
C ASP A 126 -3.94 14.26 -0.50
N LEU A 127 -3.95 13.83 -1.74
CA LEU A 127 -4.83 14.36 -2.79
C LEU A 127 -6.16 13.60 -2.89
N VAL A 128 -6.19 12.36 -2.41
CA VAL A 128 -7.38 11.49 -2.44
C VAL A 128 -8.33 11.82 -1.27
N VAL A 129 -7.77 12.09 -0.10
CA VAL A 129 -8.54 12.52 1.07
C VAL A 129 -8.80 14.02 1.00
N THR A 130 -10.06 14.41 0.89
CA THR A 130 -10.49 15.81 0.75
C THR A 130 -11.34 16.25 1.92
N SER A 131 -11.77 17.52 1.93
CA SER A 131 -12.77 18.04 2.89
C SER A 131 -14.12 17.35 2.76
N GLU A 132 -14.43 16.75 1.62
CA GLU A 132 -15.65 15.98 1.37
C GLU A 132 -15.61 14.58 1.97
N GLY A 133 -14.42 14.11 2.35
CA GLY A 133 -14.20 12.83 3.00
C GLY A 133 -13.06 12.02 2.41
N ASN A 134 -13.00 10.76 2.84
CA ASN A 134 -12.05 9.78 2.37
C ASN A 134 -12.78 8.67 1.59
N PRO A 135 -12.57 8.56 0.27
CA PRO A 135 -13.23 7.56 -0.56
C PRO A 135 -12.83 6.12 -0.24
N LEU A 136 -11.72 5.89 0.48
CA LEU A 136 -11.29 4.55 0.92
C LEU A 136 -11.98 4.08 2.20
N MET A 137 -12.81 4.91 2.85
CA MET A 137 -13.51 4.54 4.08
C MET A 137 -14.31 3.22 4.00
N PRO A 138 -14.92 2.83 2.87
CA PRO A 138 -15.60 1.54 2.77
C PRO A 138 -14.69 0.33 3.00
N LEU A 139 -13.39 0.44 2.72
CA LEU A 139 -12.41 -0.63 2.93
C LEU A 139 -11.92 -0.72 4.38
N GLN A 140 -12.04 0.37 5.16
CA GLN A 140 -11.47 0.46 6.51
C GLN A 140 -11.88 -0.70 7.44
N PRO A 141 -13.15 -1.16 7.51
CA PRO A 141 -13.54 -2.29 8.37
C PRO A 141 -12.93 -3.63 7.95
N LEU A 142 -12.47 -3.75 6.72
CA LEU A 142 -11.91 -4.98 6.15
C LEU A 142 -10.39 -5.09 6.32
N LEU A 143 -9.70 -3.99 6.66
CA LEU A 143 -8.24 -3.96 6.72
C LEU A 143 -7.67 -4.95 7.74
N SER A 144 -8.34 -5.18 8.86
CA SER A 144 -7.90 -6.15 9.87
C SER A 144 -8.04 -7.62 9.44
N GLN A 145 -8.89 -7.91 8.45
CA GLN A 145 -9.15 -9.24 7.90
C GLN A 145 -8.67 -9.34 6.44
N ALA A 146 -7.84 -8.41 6.01
CA ALA A 146 -7.43 -8.29 4.63
C ALA A 146 -6.71 -9.54 4.10
N GLY A 147 -5.90 -10.18 4.94
CA GLY A 147 -5.24 -11.44 4.61
C GLY A 147 -6.22 -12.59 4.34
N ASP A 148 -7.38 -12.59 4.99
CA ASP A 148 -8.39 -13.63 4.81
C ASP A 148 -9.14 -13.48 3.48
N VAL A 149 -9.33 -12.25 3.04
CA VAL A 149 -10.14 -11.93 1.83
C VAL A 149 -9.29 -11.63 0.59
N GLY A 150 -7.97 -11.54 0.72
CA GLY A 150 -7.06 -11.23 -0.38
C GLY A 150 -7.07 -9.74 -0.77
N LEU A 151 -7.17 -8.84 0.22
CA LEU A 151 -7.09 -7.39 0.05
C LEU A 151 -5.71 -6.86 0.44
N HIS A 152 -5.09 -6.08 -0.43
CA HIS A 152 -3.86 -5.36 -0.14
C HIS A 152 -4.04 -3.87 -0.38
N LEU A 153 -3.70 -3.05 0.61
CA LEU A 153 -3.72 -1.60 0.49
C LEU A 153 -2.31 -1.04 0.66
N VAL A 154 -1.83 -0.37 -0.38
CA VAL A 154 -0.54 0.31 -0.36
C VAL A 154 -0.73 1.78 -0.71
N LEU A 155 -0.38 2.67 0.18
CA LEU A 155 -0.55 4.09 -0.04
C LEU A 155 0.75 4.87 0.13
N THR A 156 0.91 5.89 -0.71
CA THR A 156 1.96 6.89 -0.53
C THR A 156 1.36 8.23 -0.17
N ARG A 157 2.09 9.03 0.58
CA ARG A 157 1.68 10.36 1.00
C ARG A 157 2.89 11.28 1.13
N ARG A 158 2.70 12.59 0.88
CA ARG A 158 3.74 13.57 1.18
C ARG A 158 4.03 13.63 2.69
N MET A 159 5.27 13.96 3.05
CA MET A 159 5.69 14.11 4.44
C MET A 159 5.03 15.31 5.10
N GLY A 160 4.93 16.44 4.42
CA GLY A 160 4.36 17.67 4.97
C GLY A 160 2.95 17.50 5.53
N GLY A 161 2.75 17.88 6.79
CA GLY A 161 1.49 17.77 7.51
C GLY A 161 1.11 16.32 7.88
N VAL A 162 2.05 15.40 7.86
CA VAL A 162 1.81 13.98 8.19
C VAL A 162 1.32 13.81 9.62
N SER A 163 1.81 14.59 10.56
CA SER A 163 1.41 14.53 11.98
C SER A 163 -0.11 14.67 12.19
N ARG A 164 -0.79 15.46 11.36
CA ARG A 164 -2.27 15.55 11.38
C ARG A 164 -2.92 14.37 10.68
N ALA A 165 -2.31 13.90 9.60
CA ALA A 165 -2.85 12.80 8.82
C ALA A 165 -2.81 11.45 9.54
N LEU A 166 -1.93 11.27 10.52
CA LEU A 166 -1.89 10.04 11.33
C LEU A 166 -3.20 9.76 12.09
N TYR A 167 -4.05 10.78 12.28
CA TYR A 167 -5.37 10.65 12.90
C TYR A 167 -6.51 10.40 11.89
N GLU A 168 -6.19 10.34 10.59
CA GLU A 168 -7.15 9.96 9.57
C GLU A 168 -7.45 8.46 9.70
N ARG A 169 -8.73 8.08 9.65
CA ARG A 169 -9.19 6.75 10.09
C ARG A 169 -8.55 5.58 9.34
N VAL A 170 -8.39 5.65 8.03
CA VAL A 170 -7.79 4.56 7.26
C VAL A 170 -6.31 4.42 7.63
N LEU A 171 -5.59 5.55 7.68
CA LEU A 171 -4.19 5.56 8.04
C LEU A 171 -3.97 5.14 9.49
N GLN A 172 -4.81 5.62 10.41
CA GLN A 172 -4.77 5.21 11.81
C GLN A 172 -4.98 3.69 11.96
N THR A 173 -5.95 3.13 11.22
CA THR A 173 -6.17 1.67 11.23
C THR A 173 -4.92 0.91 10.78
N LEU A 174 -4.26 1.34 9.69
CA LEU A 174 -3.01 0.72 9.24
C LEU A 174 -1.92 0.78 10.32
N ILE A 175 -1.79 1.90 11.01
CA ILE A 175 -0.82 2.08 12.09
C ILE A 175 -1.15 1.17 13.29
N ASP A 176 -2.42 1.11 13.69
CA ASP A 176 -2.89 0.29 14.82
C ASP A 176 -2.72 -1.22 14.54
N LEU A 177 -2.84 -1.63 13.28
CA LEU A 177 -2.54 -3.00 12.83
C LEU A 177 -1.03 -3.34 12.87
N GLY A 178 -0.16 -2.36 13.10
CA GLY A 178 1.29 -2.55 13.05
C GLY A 178 1.83 -2.73 11.64
N THR A 179 1.12 -2.21 10.65
CA THR A 179 1.52 -2.26 9.24
C THR A 179 2.90 -1.63 9.04
N THR A 180 3.72 -2.25 8.21
CA THR A 180 5.04 -1.72 7.85
C THR A 180 4.93 -0.33 7.24
N GLY A 181 5.62 0.62 7.86
CA GLY A 181 5.72 2.00 7.41
C GLY A 181 7.09 2.31 6.84
N ILE A 182 7.13 3.06 5.75
CA ILE A 182 8.36 3.45 5.07
C ILE A 182 8.47 4.97 5.07
N MET A 183 9.58 5.51 5.56
CA MET A 183 9.90 6.92 5.46
C MET A 183 11.03 7.15 4.46
N LEU A 184 10.74 7.91 3.42
CA LEU A 184 11.72 8.51 2.52
C LEU A 184 12.18 9.87 3.07
N SER A 185 12.86 10.67 2.23
CA SER A 185 13.26 12.02 2.60
C SER A 185 12.10 12.84 3.16
N GLY A 186 12.33 13.51 4.30
CA GLY A 186 11.35 14.37 4.93
C GLY A 186 11.98 15.40 5.88
N ASN A 187 11.20 16.44 6.22
CA ASN A 187 11.64 17.44 7.17
C ASN A 187 11.57 16.91 8.61
N PRO A 188 12.68 16.94 9.39
CA PRO A 188 12.67 16.54 10.81
C PRO A 188 11.71 17.34 11.71
N ASP A 189 11.32 18.54 11.29
CA ASP A 189 10.38 19.40 12.02
C ASP A 189 8.95 18.85 12.07
N GLU A 190 8.61 17.85 11.22
CA GLU A 190 7.34 17.12 11.32
C GLU A 190 7.22 16.29 12.61
N GLY A 191 8.30 16.17 13.39
CA GLY A 191 8.29 15.42 14.62
C GLY A 191 8.42 13.92 14.44
N GLN A 192 7.90 13.15 15.39
CA GLN A 192 7.85 11.69 15.32
C GLN A 192 6.68 11.25 14.42
N VAL A 193 6.96 10.44 13.42
CA VAL A 193 5.99 10.07 12.37
C VAL A 193 5.64 8.60 12.42
N ILE A 194 6.62 7.69 12.39
CA ILE A 194 6.40 6.26 12.45
C ILE A 194 7.21 5.69 13.62
N GLY A 195 6.56 4.97 14.54
CA GLY A 195 7.24 4.25 15.62
C GLY A 195 8.21 5.11 16.45
N ARG A 196 7.88 6.37 16.70
CA ARG A 196 8.72 7.37 17.39
C ARG A 196 9.94 7.85 16.60
N ILE A 197 10.04 7.53 15.31
CA ILE A 197 11.16 7.93 14.46
C ILE A 197 10.81 9.24 13.75
N LYS A 198 11.78 10.15 13.72
CA LYS A 198 11.67 11.40 12.96
C LYS A 198 12.14 11.19 11.53
N PRO A 199 11.53 11.85 10.55
CA PRO A 199 12.04 11.85 9.18
C PRO A 199 13.43 12.52 9.13
N VAL A 200 14.18 12.15 8.12
CA VAL A 200 15.49 12.73 7.82
C VAL A 200 15.54 13.15 6.36
N ARG A 201 16.32 14.16 6.03
CA ARG A 201 16.59 14.51 4.64
C ARG A 201 17.54 13.47 4.04
N ALA A 202 17.16 12.90 2.90
CA ALA A 202 17.90 11.84 2.26
C ALA A 202 17.82 11.96 0.72
N VAL A 203 18.71 11.28 0.03
CA VAL A 203 18.65 11.15 -1.43
C VAL A 203 17.43 10.32 -1.85
N PRO A 204 16.93 10.47 -3.10
CA PRO A 204 15.79 9.71 -3.58
C PRO A 204 15.97 8.19 -3.41
N GLY A 205 14.92 7.52 -2.96
CA GLY A 205 14.90 6.09 -2.72
C GLY A 205 15.58 5.64 -1.42
N ARG A 206 16.27 6.53 -0.70
CA ARG A 206 16.80 6.20 0.63
C ARG A 206 15.67 6.21 1.65
N ALA A 207 15.48 5.09 2.32
CA ALA A 207 14.34 4.85 3.19
C ALA A 207 14.76 4.41 4.60
N ILE A 208 13.92 4.77 5.58
CA ILE A 208 13.85 4.11 6.88
C ILE A 208 12.59 3.25 6.85
N VAL A 209 12.74 1.96 7.06
CA VAL A 209 11.64 0.99 7.15
C VAL A 209 11.39 0.70 8.61
N VAL A 210 10.13 0.71 9.00
CA VAL A 210 9.67 0.35 10.35
C VAL A 210 8.70 -0.82 10.20
N SER A 211 9.19 -2.01 10.44
CA SER A 211 8.43 -3.27 10.37
C SER A 211 8.20 -3.80 11.78
N ARG A 212 7.07 -4.45 11.98
CA ARG A 212 6.76 -5.14 13.23
C ARG A 212 7.66 -6.36 13.45
N GLU A 213 7.99 -7.07 12.39
CA GLU A 213 8.78 -8.30 12.45
C GLU A 213 10.28 -8.02 12.46
N GLU A 214 10.76 -7.15 11.56
CA GLU A 214 12.19 -6.90 11.36
C GLU A 214 12.72 -5.71 12.17
N GLY A 215 11.83 -4.95 12.83
CA GLY A 215 12.19 -3.74 13.54
C GLY A 215 12.46 -2.56 12.62
N VAL A 216 13.46 -1.75 12.96
CA VAL A 216 13.82 -0.53 12.22
C VAL A 216 15.12 -0.73 11.48
N PHE A 217 15.10 -0.52 10.17
CA PHE A 217 16.31 -0.60 9.34
C PHE A 217 16.30 0.44 8.22
N ARG A 218 17.45 0.64 7.60
CA ARG A 218 17.59 1.50 6.42
C ARG A 218 17.70 0.67 5.16
N ALA A 219 17.08 1.16 4.09
CA ALA A 219 17.15 0.52 2.78
C ALA A 219 17.32 1.54 1.65
N GLN A 220 17.94 1.12 0.57
CA GLN A 220 17.86 1.80 -0.72
C GLN A 220 16.80 1.09 -1.54
N LEU A 221 15.68 1.79 -1.81
CA LEU A 221 14.60 1.24 -2.61
C LEU A 221 14.99 1.10 -4.08
N ALA A 222 14.44 0.09 -4.72
CA ALA A 222 14.69 -0.16 -6.13
C ALA A 222 14.14 0.98 -7.00
N TYR A 223 14.88 1.32 -8.04
CA TYR A 223 14.45 2.28 -9.05
C TYR A 223 13.64 1.58 -10.13
N SER A 224 12.59 2.23 -10.57
CA SER A 224 11.73 1.78 -11.66
C SER A 224 11.41 2.93 -12.60
N ASP A 225 11.84 2.80 -13.86
CA ASP A 225 11.57 3.81 -14.88
C ASP A 225 10.08 4.03 -15.13
N PRO A 226 9.65 5.27 -15.40
CA PRO A 226 8.32 5.51 -15.96
C PRO A 226 8.18 4.77 -17.31
N VAL A 227 6.96 4.45 -17.68
CA VAL A 227 6.68 3.97 -19.03
C VAL A 227 6.89 5.15 -19.99
N ARG A 228 7.70 4.93 -21.02
CA ARG A 228 7.95 5.92 -22.09
C ARG A 228 6.89 5.86 -23.15
#